data_3fb3e418c086cd04f9fa7038c637fd19
#
_entry.id   3fb3e418c086cd04f9fa7038c637fd19
#
_cell.length_a   1.000
_cell.length_b   1.000
_cell.length_c   1.000
_cell.angle_alpha   90.00
_cell.angle_beta   90.00
_cell.angle_gamma   90.00
#
_symmetry.space_group_name_H-M   'P 1'
#
loop_
_entity.id
_entity.type
_entity.pdbx_description
1 polymer ?
#
loop_
_entity_poly.entity_id
_entity_poly.type
_entity_poly.pdbx_seq_one_letter_code
_entity_poly.pdbx_strand_id
1 'polypeptide(L)'
;MPVAGQALIEYQVRIARACGAAHIVVLVDRIPAPLEDAFERLRAEGIDFEIVRNASQAADCIHPDEHLLVFGAGVVAARGIVEALSLRTVPTLLTLHDGDGMSHYERIDANDRWAGLAVLNGKMLRDTAAMLGDWTLGPTLLRMALQAGVERMPSDGIGLALVRNEQEAKSVAHEIAEARGSGASGFWQSQIVDPVVRRCLPQLLNPKVSLDIVALVPASLMAAAMLAGALGWIAASFALFLLAGFPQAAARVLADMAARPDRVLRWTAEARLPLLLALLAFAGWALNVPGLGWGPLVLALWAGIALMLQPRSPAREAWIADADLIAVEVLMCSLIGQPVLGLMIAVGHAVLSQFWLVRQQS
;
A
#
# COMPACT_ATOMS: atom_id res chain seq x y z
N MET A 1 18.10 -6.63 10.68
CA MET A 1 17.64 -7.55 9.61
C MET A 1 16.98 -6.72 8.54
N PRO A 2 17.31 -6.86 7.27
CA PRO A 2 16.68 -6.12 6.19
C PRO A 2 15.35 -6.79 5.77
N VAL A 3 14.27 -6.01 5.79
CA VAL A 3 12.94 -6.39 5.26
C VAL A 3 12.66 -5.45 4.09
N ALA A 4 12.43 -5.96 2.89
CA ALA A 4 12.19 -5.15 1.70
C ALA A 4 13.23 -4.03 1.46
N GLY A 5 14.52 -4.31 1.71
CA GLY A 5 15.62 -3.35 1.50
C GLY A 5 15.82 -2.32 2.62
N GLN A 6 15.07 -2.38 3.70
CA GLN A 6 15.18 -1.50 4.89
C GLN A 6 15.36 -2.32 6.17
N ALA A 7 15.83 -1.71 7.25
CA ALA A 7 15.88 -2.39 8.54
C ALA A 7 14.45 -2.62 9.06
N LEU A 8 14.22 -3.76 9.73
CA LEU A 8 12.91 -4.10 10.30
C LEU A 8 12.36 -2.98 11.19
N ILE A 9 13.22 -2.37 11.99
CA ILE A 9 12.82 -1.25 12.86
C ILE A 9 12.33 -0.03 12.07
N GLU A 10 12.94 0.27 10.91
CA GLU A 10 12.47 1.34 10.03
C GLU A 10 11.04 1.06 9.55
N TYR A 11 10.78 -0.19 9.17
CA TYR A 11 9.44 -0.63 8.77
C TYR A 11 8.42 -0.44 9.89
N GLN A 12 8.73 -0.90 11.12
CA GLN A 12 7.84 -0.80 12.28
C GLN A 12 7.57 0.67 12.64
N VAL A 13 8.60 1.50 12.70
CA VAL A 13 8.49 2.94 13.00
C VAL A 13 7.65 3.67 11.95
N ARG A 14 7.88 3.40 10.65
CA ARG A 14 7.11 4.03 9.58
C ARG A 14 5.64 3.60 9.59
N ILE A 15 5.35 2.32 9.85
CA ILE A 15 3.96 1.85 9.99
C ILE A 15 3.29 2.48 11.20
N ALA A 16 3.95 2.51 12.36
CA ALA A 16 3.39 3.14 13.56
C ALA A 16 3.04 4.61 13.28
N ARG A 17 3.96 5.35 12.64
CA ARG A 17 3.72 6.76 12.22
C ARG A 17 2.57 6.88 11.23
N ALA A 18 2.49 5.99 10.26
CA ALA A 18 1.41 5.97 9.25
C ALA A 18 0.04 5.64 9.86
N CYS A 19 -0.01 4.90 10.97
CA CYS A 19 -1.21 4.62 11.76
C CYS A 19 -1.52 5.68 12.83
N GLY A 20 -0.79 6.82 12.83
CA GLY A 20 -1.11 7.97 13.66
C GLY A 20 -0.36 8.04 15.00
N ALA A 21 0.68 7.23 15.22
CA ALA A 21 1.51 7.35 16.41
C ALA A 21 2.13 8.76 16.48
N ALA A 22 1.83 9.48 17.55
CA ALA A 22 2.37 10.82 17.81
C ALA A 22 3.76 10.75 18.43
N HIS A 23 3.98 9.78 19.30
CA HIS A 23 5.22 9.51 20.01
C HIS A 23 5.68 8.07 19.75
N ILE A 24 6.96 7.85 19.49
CA ILE A 24 7.52 6.54 19.18
C ILE A 24 8.72 6.29 20.08
N VAL A 25 8.69 5.18 20.81
CA VAL A 25 9.78 4.74 21.69
C VAL A 25 10.36 3.45 21.15
N VAL A 26 11.66 3.44 20.91
CA VAL A 26 12.39 2.29 20.37
C VAL A 26 13.28 1.70 21.45
N LEU A 27 12.92 0.49 21.91
CA LEU A 27 13.69 -0.24 22.92
C LEU A 27 14.73 -1.13 22.22
N VAL A 28 16.02 -0.88 22.49
CA VAL A 28 17.14 -1.65 21.93
C VAL A 28 18.27 -1.80 22.95
N ASP A 29 18.81 -3.00 23.07
CA ASP A 29 19.93 -3.27 23.98
C ASP A 29 21.24 -2.68 23.44
N ARG A 30 21.47 -2.80 22.12
CA ARG A 30 22.69 -2.36 21.42
C ARG A 30 22.31 -1.68 20.11
N ILE A 31 23.13 -0.71 19.71
CA ILE A 31 23.00 -0.02 18.41
C ILE A 31 24.21 -0.39 17.55
N PRO A 32 24.13 -1.46 16.75
CA PRO A 32 25.17 -1.73 15.75
C PRO A 32 25.08 -0.72 14.60
N ALA A 33 26.18 -0.49 13.87
CA ALA A 33 26.25 0.49 12.79
C ALA A 33 25.07 0.44 11.77
N PRO A 34 24.60 -0.72 11.30
CA PRO A 34 23.45 -0.75 10.40
C PRO A 34 22.14 -0.24 11.02
N LEU A 35 22.02 -0.31 12.35
CA LEU A 35 20.86 0.23 13.08
C LEU A 35 20.98 1.75 13.24
N GLU A 36 22.20 2.25 13.45
CA GLU A 36 22.49 3.68 13.50
C GLU A 36 22.17 4.36 12.16
N ASP A 37 22.61 3.78 11.05
CA ASP A 37 22.26 4.22 9.69
C ASP A 37 20.73 4.25 9.47
N ALA A 38 20.02 3.26 10.02
CA ALA A 38 18.55 3.21 9.95
C ALA A 38 17.89 4.36 10.73
N PHE A 39 18.41 4.68 11.90
CA PHE A 39 17.92 5.80 12.71
C PHE A 39 18.22 7.15 12.06
N GLU A 40 19.37 7.32 11.42
CA GLU A 40 19.68 8.53 10.66
C GLU A 40 18.72 8.73 9.49
N ARG A 41 18.39 7.66 8.74
CA ARG A 41 17.39 7.72 7.67
C ARG A 41 16.01 8.12 8.17
N LEU A 42 15.54 7.56 9.30
CA LEU A 42 14.25 7.91 9.90
C LEU A 42 14.20 9.39 10.34
N ARG A 43 15.29 9.90 10.93
CA ARG A 43 15.41 11.33 11.30
C ARG A 43 15.42 12.23 10.06
N ALA A 44 16.11 11.83 9.01
CA ALA A 44 16.12 12.57 7.73
C ALA A 44 14.71 12.64 7.09
N GLU A 45 13.84 11.66 7.37
CA GLU A 45 12.44 11.66 6.97
C GLU A 45 11.54 12.54 7.87
N GLY A 46 12.10 13.15 8.91
CA GLY A 46 11.36 13.97 9.86
C GLY A 46 10.50 13.15 10.83
N ILE A 47 10.87 11.88 11.06
CA ILE A 47 10.21 11.04 12.06
C ILE A 47 10.95 11.23 13.39
N ASP A 48 10.22 11.73 14.38
CA ASP A 48 10.74 11.86 15.74
C ASP A 48 10.48 10.57 16.53
N PHE A 49 11.50 10.10 17.25
CA PHE A 49 11.45 8.90 18.09
C PHE A 49 12.53 8.94 19.19
N GLU A 50 12.25 8.31 20.30
CA GLU A 50 13.17 8.15 21.42
C GLU A 50 13.78 6.75 21.44
N ILE A 51 15.09 6.67 21.74
CA ILE A 51 15.81 5.40 21.86
C ILE A 51 16.08 5.14 23.32
N VAL A 52 15.59 4.01 23.83
CA VAL A 52 15.74 3.59 25.23
C VAL A 52 16.44 2.25 25.33
N ARG A 53 17.11 1.99 26.45
CA ARG A 53 17.93 0.79 26.65
C ARG A 53 17.28 -0.29 27.49
N ASN A 54 16.27 0.08 28.26
CA ASN A 54 15.57 -0.84 29.16
C ASN A 54 14.11 -0.46 29.33
N ALA A 55 13.34 -1.36 29.92
CA ALA A 55 11.91 -1.19 30.11
C ALA A 55 11.55 -0.01 31.05
N SER A 56 12.40 0.28 32.04
CA SER A 56 12.17 1.41 32.95
C SER A 56 12.23 2.74 32.20
N GLN A 57 13.27 2.94 31.36
CA GLN A 57 13.37 4.13 30.52
C GLN A 57 12.18 4.23 29.55
N ALA A 58 11.73 3.09 28.96
CA ALA A 58 10.55 3.10 28.09
C ALA A 58 9.29 3.53 28.88
N ALA A 59 9.13 3.05 30.09
CA ALA A 59 8.02 3.43 30.95
C ALA A 59 8.06 4.90 31.38
N ASP A 60 9.25 5.50 31.54
CA ASP A 60 9.42 6.91 31.90
C ASP A 60 9.02 7.86 30.75
N CYS A 61 9.19 7.41 29.48
CA CYS A 61 8.80 8.20 28.31
C CYS A 61 7.29 8.21 28.04
N ILE A 62 6.50 7.38 28.72
CA ILE A 62 5.09 7.14 28.37
C ILE A 62 4.17 7.49 29.54
N HIS A 63 3.11 8.28 29.28
CA HIS A 63 2.13 8.60 30.30
C HIS A 63 1.23 7.39 30.64
N PRO A 64 0.81 7.19 31.90
CA PRO A 64 -0.03 6.04 32.29
C PRO A 64 -1.33 5.90 31.50
N ASP A 65 -1.93 7.02 31.10
CA ASP A 65 -3.22 7.06 30.39
C ASP A 65 -3.07 7.02 28.87
N GLU A 66 -1.84 6.98 28.34
CA GLU A 66 -1.61 6.86 26.89
C GLU A 66 -1.96 5.47 26.37
N HIS A 67 -2.52 5.44 25.16
CA HIS A 67 -2.70 4.21 24.40
C HIS A 67 -1.41 3.85 23.67
N LEU A 68 -0.91 2.65 23.90
CA LEU A 68 0.32 2.13 23.35
C LEU A 68 0.04 1.12 22.26
N LEU A 69 0.54 1.37 21.07
CA LEU A 69 0.67 0.33 20.04
C LEU A 69 2.03 -0.35 20.22
N VAL A 70 2.01 -1.60 20.65
CA VAL A 70 3.21 -2.39 20.97
C VAL A 70 3.54 -3.30 19.80
N PHE A 71 4.79 -3.23 19.33
CA PHE A 71 5.36 -4.18 18.38
C PHE A 71 6.37 -5.09 19.08
N GLY A 72 6.16 -6.39 18.98
CA GLY A 72 7.15 -7.39 19.39
C GLY A 72 8.38 -7.39 18.49
N ALA A 73 9.49 -7.91 19.00
CA ALA A 73 10.70 -8.07 18.22
C ALA A 73 10.46 -9.02 17.04
N GLY A 74 10.92 -8.64 15.86
CA GLY A 74 10.78 -9.47 14.66
C GLY A 74 9.45 -9.37 13.93
N VAL A 75 8.44 -8.69 14.47
CA VAL A 75 7.09 -8.66 13.90
C VAL A 75 7.04 -7.77 12.66
N VAL A 76 6.54 -8.33 11.57
CA VAL A 76 6.16 -7.64 10.34
C VAL A 76 4.66 -7.80 10.16
N ALA A 77 3.93 -6.71 10.02
CA ALA A 77 2.49 -6.74 9.85
C ALA A 77 2.04 -5.82 8.72
N ALA A 78 1.08 -6.25 7.92
CA ALA A 78 0.47 -5.41 6.91
C ALA A 78 -0.19 -4.18 7.56
N ARG A 79 -0.11 -3.02 6.88
CA ARG A 79 -0.64 -1.75 7.40
C ARG A 79 -2.09 -1.86 7.86
N GLY A 80 -2.96 -2.55 7.10
CA GLY A 80 -4.38 -2.69 7.44
C GLY A 80 -4.61 -3.39 8.78
N ILE A 81 -3.76 -4.37 9.16
CA ILE A 81 -3.83 -5.06 10.46
C ILE A 81 -3.47 -4.08 11.59
N VAL A 82 -2.37 -3.34 11.41
CA VAL A 82 -1.90 -2.36 12.40
C VAL A 82 -2.91 -1.23 12.58
N GLU A 83 -3.47 -0.74 11.47
CA GLU A 83 -4.50 0.30 11.47
C GLU A 83 -5.78 -0.18 12.18
N ALA A 84 -6.28 -1.39 11.86
CA ALA A 84 -7.44 -1.97 12.53
C ALA A 84 -7.21 -2.15 14.03
N LEU A 85 -5.99 -2.53 14.43
CA LEU A 85 -5.62 -2.67 15.84
C LEU A 85 -5.48 -1.28 16.52
N SER A 86 -4.87 -0.29 15.86
CA SER A 86 -4.67 1.06 16.40
C SER A 86 -5.97 1.83 16.64
N LEU A 87 -7.05 1.47 15.94
CA LEU A 87 -8.39 2.04 16.15
C LEU A 87 -9.11 1.48 17.39
N ARG A 88 -8.54 0.48 18.07
CA ARG A 88 -9.13 -0.05 19.29
C ARG A 88 -8.96 0.93 20.44
N THR A 89 -10.05 1.20 21.12
CA THR A 89 -10.09 2.10 22.28
C THR A 89 -9.89 1.37 23.60
N VAL A 90 -9.93 0.03 23.59
CA VAL A 90 -9.70 -0.83 24.75
C VAL A 90 -8.43 -1.63 24.54
N PRO A 91 -7.71 -1.98 25.63
CA PRO A 91 -6.54 -2.84 25.53
C PRO A 91 -6.86 -4.15 24.80
N THR A 92 -6.12 -4.45 23.75
CA THR A 92 -6.41 -5.56 22.84
C THR A 92 -5.11 -6.25 22.38
N LEU A 93 -5.08 -7.58 22.45
CA LEU A 93 -4.02 -8.43 21.90
C LEU A 93 -4.42 -8.93 20.52
N LEU A 94 -3.52 -8.85 19.55
CA LEU A 94 -3.69 -9.55 18.28
C LEU A 94 -3.32 -11.02 18.46
N THR A 95 -4.23 -11.94 18.09
CA THR A 95 -4.02 -13.37 18.28
C THR A 95 -4.08 -14.13 16.97
N LEU A 96 -3.35 -15.24 16.92
CA LEU A 96 -3.36 -16.23 15.85
C LEU A 96 -3.87 -17.55 16.43
N HIS A 97 -4.63 -18.29 15.63
CA HIS A 97 -5.02 -19.64 16.01
C HIS A 97 -3.81 -20.57 16.06
N ASP A 98 -3.70 -21.41 17.09
CA ASP A 98 -2.59 -22.37 17.21
C ASP A 98 -2.70 -23.44 16.13
N GLY A 99 -1.61 -23.68 15.41
CA GLY A 99 -1.57 -24.62 14.30
C GLY A 99 -0.13 -24.97 13.89
N ASP A 100 -0.01 -25.82 12.89
CA ASP A 100 1.28 -26.24 12.35
C ASP A 100 2.09 -25.03 11.87
N GLY A 101 3.34 -24.94 12.28
CA GLY A 101 4.24 -23.84 11.91
C GLY A 101 4.17 -22.61 12.82
N MET A 102 3.21 -22.51 13.75
CA MET A 102 3.05 -21.35 14.64
C MET A 102 3.87 -21.43 15.94
N SER A 103 4.71 -22.44 16.11
CA SER A 103 5.50 -22.68 17.34
C SER A 103 6.44 -21.54 17.75
N HIS A 104 6.74 -20.63 16.84
CA HIS A 104 7.61 -19.48 17.06
C HIS A 104 6.87 -18.25 17.65
N TYR A 105 5.55 -18.25 17.64
CA TYR A 105 4.73 -17.26 18.34
C TYR A 105 4.50 -17.66 19.79
N GLU A 106 4.44 -16.66 20.69
CA GLU A 106 4.20 -16.95 22.11
C GLU A 106 2.81 -17.52 22.34
N ARG A 107 2.75 -18.63 23.08
CA ARG A 107 1.50 -19.31 23.38
C ARG A 107 0.71 -18.58 24.46
N ILE A 108 -0.56 -18.31 24.19
CA ILE A 108 -1.51 -17.76 25.16
C ILE A 108 -2.21 -18.90 25.89
N ASP A 109 -2.83 -19.82 25.13
CA ASP A 109 -3.55 -20.99 25.65
C ASP A 109 -3.50 -22.17 24.66
N ALA A 110 -4.43 -23.12 24.77
CA ALA A 110 -4.47 -24.29 23.89
C ALA A 110 -4.81 -23.95 22.44
N ASN A 111 -5.52 -22.84 22.19
CA ASN A 111 -6.09 -22.50 20.90
C ASN A 111 -5.42 -21.26 20.25
N ASP A 112 -4.82 -20.37 21.06
CA ASP A 112 -4.36 -19.09 20.61
C ASP A 112 -2.90 -18.80 20.93
N ARG A 113 -2.26 -18.06 20.03
CA ARG A 113 -0.91 -17.51 20.17
C ARG A 113 -0.93 -15.99 20.01
N TRP A 114 -0.01 -15.33 20.68
CA TRP A 114 0.18 -13.88 20.52
C TRP A 114 0.90 -13.57 19.22
N ALA A 115 0.29 -12.75 18.38
CA ALA A 115 0.85 -12.33 17.11
C ALA A 115 2.02 -11.34 17.23
N GLY A 116 2.39 -10.93 18.45
CA GLY A 116 3.44 -9.95 18.71
C GLY A 116 3.00 -8.50 18.54
N LEU A 117 1.70 -8.25 18.40
CA LEU A 117 1.10 -6.90 18.33
C LEU A 117 0.03 -6.74 19.41
N ALA A 118 -0.02 -5.56 20.03
CA ALA A 118 -1.03 -5.25 21.03
C ALA A 118 -1.29 -3.74 21.09
N VAL A 119 -2.50 -3.38 21.48
CA VAL A 119 -2.82 -2.06 22.02
C VAL A 119 -3.00 -2.21 23.53
N LEU A 120 -2.24 -1.45 24.31
CA LEU A 120 -2.24 -1.50 25.77
C LEU A 120 -2.33 -0.06 26.32
N ASN A 121 -2.39 0.11 27.62
CA ASN A 121 -2.27 1.41 28.27
C ASN A 121 -0.87 1.60 28.89
N GLY A 122 -0.45 2.85 29.03
CA GLY A 122 0.84 3.20 29.61
C GLY A 122 1.02 2.71 31.05
N LYS A 123 -0.06 2.63 31.82
CA LYS A 123 -0.04 2.07 33.18
C LYS A 123 0.43 0.61 33.18
N MET A 124 -0.08 -0.21 32.25
CA MET A 124 0.32 -1.62 32.16
C MET A 124 1.81 -1.78 31.85
N LEU A 125 2.36 -0.93 30.99
CA LEU A 125 3.81 -0.91 30.71
C LEU A 125 4.60 -0.53 31.96
N ARG A 126 4.19 0.52 32.71
CA ARG A 126 4.85 0.95 33.94
C ARG A 126 4.82 -0.11 35.04
N ASP A 127 3.66 -0.71 35.26
CA ASP A 127 3.48 -1.77 36.25
C ASP A 127 4.34 -3.00 35.88
N THR A 128 4.40 -3.33 34.60
CA THR A 128 5.27 -4.42 34.08
C THR A 128 6.75 -4.09 34.27
N ALA A 129 7.18 -2.88 33.89
CA ALA A 129 8.56 -2.45 34.02
C ALA A 129 9.06 -2.44 35.49
N ALA A 130 8.18 -2.04 36.42
CA ALA A 130 8.49 -2.05 37.85
C ALA A 130 8.71 -3.47 38.43
N MET A 131 8.11 -4.49 37.83
CA MET A 131 8.20 -5.88 38.29
C MET A 131 9.16 -6.73 37.45
N LEU A 132 9.77 -6.16 36.40
CA LEU A 132 10.46 -6.93 35.38
C LEU A 132 11.68 -7.70 35.90
N GLY A 133 12.49 -7.08 36.79
CA GLY A 133 13.76 -7.67 37.25
C GLY A 133 14.66 -8.07 36.05
N ASP A 134 15.10 -9.33 36.05
CA ASP A 134 15.94 -9.93 34.99
C ASP A 134 15.13 -10.52 33.82
N TRP A 135 13.81 -10.34 33.80
CA TRP A 135 12.94 -10.94 32.79
C TRP A 135 12.85 -10.09 31.53
N THR A 136 12.44 -10.69 30.41
CA THR A 136 12.22 -9.97 29.15
C THR A 136 10.88 -9.26 29.14
N LEU A 137 10.83 -8.03 28.58
CA LEU A 137 9.63 -7.17 28.60
C LEU A 137 8.44 -7.82 27.87
N GLY A 138 8.64 -8.33 26.66
CA GLY A 138 7.54 -8.82 25.81
C GLY A 138 6.70 -9.93 26.47
N PRO A 139 7.29 -11.07 26.84
CA PRO A 139 6.58 -12.16 27.51
C PRO A 139 5.95 -11.75 28.84
N THR A 140 6.62 -10.86 29.60
CA THR A 140 6.07 -10.38 30.89
C THR A 140 4.87 -9.47 30.66
N LEU A 141 4.94 -8.59 29.68
CA LEU A 141 3.84 -7.70 29.30
C LEU A 141 2.63 -8.49 28.79
N LEU A 142 2.87 -9.54 27.96
CA LEU A 142 1.81 -10.47 27.54
C LEU A 142 1.13 -11.13 28.74
N ARG A 143 1.90 -11.64 29.69
CA ARG A 143 1.35 -12.28 30.90
C ARG A 143 0.51 -11.31 31.72
N MET A 144 0.97 -10.07 31.90
CA MET A 144 0.23 -9.02 32.58
C MET A 144 -1.07 -8.66 31.86
N ALA A 145 -1.02 -8.57 30.54
CA ALA A 145 -2.19 -8.30 29.72
C ALA A 145 -3.25 -9.42 29.86
N LEU A 146 -2.82 -10.68 29.84
CA LEU A 146 -3.71 -11.83 30.02
C LEU A 146 -4.33 -11.86 31.43
N GLN A 147 -3.55 -11.56 32.47
CA GLN A 147 -4.06 -11.48 33.85
C GLN A 147 -5.07 -10.35 34.03
N ALA A 148 -4.89 -9.25 33.29
CA ALA A 148 -5.84 -8.12 33.29
C ALA A 148 -7.10 -8.38 32.44
N GLY A 149 -7.21 -9.52 31.76
CA GLY A 149 -8.36 -9.86 30.94
C GLY A 149 -8.49 -9.00 29.68
N VAL A 150 -7.37 -8.61 29.06
CA VAL A 150 -7.34 -7.80 27.83
C VAL A 150 -8.07 -8.51 26.70
N GLU A 151 -8.79 -7.76 25.86
CA GLU A 151 -9.53 -8.29 24.70
C GLU A 151 -8.60 -8.99 23.71
N ARG A 152 -9.13 -9.96 22.98
CA ARG A 152 -8.43 -10.67 21.90
C ARG A 152 -9.05 -10.32 20.57
N MET A 153 -8.21 -9.94 19.61
CA MET A 153 -8.58 -9.73 18.21
C MET A 153 -7.97 -10.85 17.39
N PRO A 154 -8.79 -11.83 16.92
CA PRO A 154 -8.28 -12.91 16.10
C PRO A 154 -7.86 -12.40 14.71
N SER A 155 -6.77 -12.96 14.18
CA SER A 155 -6.30 -12.74 12.81
C SER A 155 -6.12 -14.09 12.12
N ASP A 156 -6.36 -14.11 10.81
CA ASP A 156 -6.08 -15.25 9.93
C ASP A 156 -4.58 -15.44 9.63
N GLY A 157 -3.75 -14.51 10.09
CA GLY A 157 -2.31 -14.50 9.84
C GLY A 157 -1.88 -13.98 8.48
N ILE A 158 -2.82 -13.68 7.59
CA ILE A 158 -2.49 -13.14 6.25
C ILE A 158 -1.91 -11.73 6.41
N GLY A 159 -0.70 -11.52 5.87
CA GLY A 159 0.01 -10.23 6.00
C GLY A 159 0.64 -10.00 7.38
N LEU A 160 0.84 -11.07 8.17
CA LEU A 160 1.54 -11.04 9.44
C LEU A 160 2.64 -12.11 9.45
N ALA A 161 3.83 -11.73 9.90
CA ALA A 161 4.94 -12.67 10.02
C ALA A 161 5.90 -12.28 11.14
N LEU A 162 6.59 -13.29 11.70
CA LEU A 162 7.69 -13.12 12.63
C LEU A 162 9.00 -13.44 11.94
N VAL A 163 9.83 -12.43 11.76
CA VAL A 163 11.12 -12.53 11.07
C VAL A 163 12.24 -12.71 12.07
N ARG A 164 12.97 -13.83 11.99
CA ARG A 164 14.11 -14.16 12.84
C ARG A 164 15.43 -14.17 12.08
N ASN A 165 15.38 -14.35 10.79
CA ASN A 165 16.55 -14.39 9.92
C ASN A 165 16.29 -13.69 8.57
N GLU A 166 17.36 -13.47 7.79
CA GLU A 166 17.27 -12.77 6.50
C GLU A 166 16.51 -13.54 5.43
N GLN A 167 16.46 -14.87 5.52
CA GLN A 167 15.73 -15.70 4.56
C GLN A 167 14.21 -15.56 4.78
N GLU A 168 13.78 -15.60 6.05
CA GLU A 168 12.39 -15.33 6.43
C GLU A 168 11.97 -13.89 6.05
N ALA A 169 12.87 -12.91 6.20
CA ALA A 169 12.61 -11.54 5.80
C ALA A 169 12.27 -11.39 4.31
N LYS A 170 12.95 -12.15 3.44
CA LYS A 170 12.73 -12.14 2.00
C LYS A 170 11.41 -12.82 1.60
N SER A 171 11.07 -13.96 2.22
CA SER A 171 9.80 -14.65 1.96
C SER A 171 8.60 -13.81 2.43
N VAL A 172 8.70 -13.21 3.61
CA VAL A 172 7.66 -12.34 4.16
C VAL A 172 7.44 -11.08 3.31
N ALA A 173 8.51 -10.48 2.81
CA ALA A 173 8.39 -9.35 1.88
C ALA A 173 7.61 -9.75 0.62
N HIS A 174 7.81 -10.96 0.13
CA HIS A 174 7.07 -11.50 -1.03
C HIS A 174 5.60 -11.78 -0.70
N GLU A 175 5.31 -12.42 0.41
CA GLU A 175 3.94 -12.71 0.88
C GLU A 175 3.11 -11.43 1.12
N ILE A 176 3.71 -10.40 1.73
CA ILE A 176 3.04 -9.10 1.93
C ILE A 176 2.75 -8.43 0.59
N ALA A 177 3.64 -8.55 -0.38
CA ALA A 177 3.41 -8.03 -1.73
C ALA A 177 2.28 -8.79 -2.46
N GLU A 178 2.18 -10.11 -2.25
CA GLU A 178 1.12 -10.94 -2.83
C GLU A 178 -0.25 -10.68 -2.20
N ALA A 179 -0.31 -10.57 -0.89
CA ALA A 179 -1.56 -10.33 -0.15
C ALA A 179 -2.23 -9.00 -0.52
N ARG A 180 -1.46 -8.00 -0.97
CA ARG A 180 -1.95 -6.66 -1.36
C ARG A 180 -2.45 -6.55 -2.80
N GLY A 181 -2.15 -7.52 -3.66
CA GLY A 181 -2.59 -7.53 -5.06
C GLY A 181 -4.10 -7.75 -5.27
N SER A 182 -4.88 -7.92 -4.22
CA SER A 182 -6.34 -8.17 -4.28
C SER A 182 -7.21 -6.95 -3.94
N GLY A 183 -6.65 -5.74 -3.87
CA GLY A 183 -7.45 -4.51 -3.79
C GLY A 183 -8.26 -4.28 -5.07
N ALA A 184 -9.34 -3.49 -5.00
CA ALA A 184 -10.25 -3.16 -6.11
C ALA A 184 -9.52 -2.47 -7.29
N SER A 185 -8.75 -3.26 -8.05
CA SER A 185 -8.03 -2.85 -9.26
C SER A 185 -8.83 -3.26 -10.49
N GLY A 186 -8.85 -2.41 -11.53
CA GLY A 186 -9.51 -2.70 -12.79
C GLY A 186 -8.92 -3.93 -13.49
N PHE A 187 -9.60 -4.42 -14.53
CA PHE A 187 -9.20 -5.61 -15.29
C PHE A 187 -7.76 -5.54 -15.82
N TRP A 188 -7.38 -4.42 -16.44
CA TRP A 188 -6.03 -4.22 -16.97
C TRP A 188 -4.96 -4.32 -15.88
N GLN A 189 -5.21 -3.67 -14.76
CA GLN A 189 -4.31 -3.67 -13.62
C GLN A 189 -4.14 -5.08 -13.06
N SER A 190 -5.23 -5.79 -12.78
CA SER A 190 -5.21 -7.10 -12.11
C SER A 190 -4.71 -8.24 -13.01
N GLN A 191 -5.04 -8.22 -14.31
CA GLN A 191 -4.74 -9.32 -15.21
C GLN A 191 -3.41 -9.16 -15.96
N ILE A 192 -2.93 -7.94 -16.16
CA ILE A 192 -1.73 -7.67 -16.97
C ILE A 192 -0.64 -7.01 -16.16
N VAL A 193 -0.94 -5.88 -15.48
CA VAL A 193 0.09 -5.10 -14.79
C VAL A 193 0.60 -5.85 -13.55
N ASP A 194 -0.29 -6.30 -12.67
CA ASP A 194 0.09 -6.94 -11.41
C ASP A 194 0.90 -8.23 -11.60
N PRO A 195 0.55 -9.17 -12.51
CA PRO A 195 1.37 -10.36 -12.76
C PRO A 195 2.77 -10.03 -13.28
N VAL A 196 2.90 -9.01 -14.14
CA VAL A 196 4.20 -8.57 -14.66
C VAL A 196 5.04 -7.96 -13.54
N VAL A 197 4.46 -7.06 -12.76
CA VAL A 197 5.13 -6.41 -11.63
C VAL A 197 5.59 -7.45 -10.60
N ARG A 198 4.75 -8.44 -10.26
CA ARG A 198 5.13 -9.53 -9.34
C ARG A 198 6.35 -10.33 -9.85
N ARG A 199 6.43 -10.60 -11.15
CA ARG A 199 7.61 -11.30 -11.74
C ARG A 199 8.88 -10.46 -11.69
N CYS A 200 8.76 -9.13 -11.82
CA CYS A 200 9.90 -8.20 -11.77
C CYS A 200 10.27 -7.81 -10.34
N LEU A 201 9.41 -8.06 -9.36
CA LEU A 201 9.59 -7.64 -7.97
C LEU A 201 10.93 -8.08 -7.35
N PRO A 202 11.44 -9.33 -7.54
CA PRO A 202 12.73 -9.74 -6.99
C PRO A 202 13.91 -8.90 -7.49
N GLN A 203 13.81 -8.37 -8.72
CA GLN A 203 14.85 -7.51 -9.32
C GLN A 203 14.75 -6.07 -8.79
N LEU A 204 13.53 -5.60 -8.53
CA LEU A 204 13.24 -4.26 -8.00
C LEU A 204 13.59 -4.13 -6.51
N LEU A 205 13.57 -5.23 -5.76
CA LEU A 205 13.99 -5.29 -4.35
C LEU A 205 15.52 -5.19 -4.15
N ASN A 206 16.29 -4.97 -5.21
CA ASN A 206 17.71 -4.77 -5.10
C ASN A 206 17.99 -3.43 -4.38
N PRO A 207 18.81 -3.41 -3.30
CA PRO A 207 19.08 -2.21 -2.49
C PRO A 207 19.72 -1.04 -3.25
N LYS A 208 20.14 -1.26 -4.51
CA LYS A 208 20.70 -0.23 -5.38
C LYS A 208 19.64 0.62 -6.09
N VAL A 209 18.36 0.21 -6.08
CA VAL A 209 17.27 0.92 -6.75
C VAL A 209 16.63 1.87 -5.74
N SER A 210 16.81 3.18 -5.92
CA SER A 210 16.16 4.17 -5.05
C SER A 210 14.67 4.28 -5.40
N LEU A 211 13.82 4.31 -4.38
CA LEU A 211 12.36 4.47 -4.53
C LEU A 211 12.01 5.74 -5.30
N ASP A 212 12.77 6.82 -5.04
CA ASP A 212 12.55 8.13 -5.67
C ASP A 212 12.70 8.09 -7.19
N ILE A 213 13.69 7.32 -7.70
CA ILE A 213 13.88 7.13 -9.14
C ILE A 213 12.71 6.34 -9.73
N VAL A 214 12.29 5.25 -9.06
CA VAL A 214 11.17 4.43 -9.54
C VAL A 214 9.86 5.22 -9.55
N ALA A 215 9.65 6.12 -8.60
CA ALA A 215 8.47 6.98 -8.53
C ALA A 215 8.43 8.08 -9.62
N LEU A 216 9.60 8.50 -10.14
CA LEU A 216 9.68 9.49 -11.21
C LEU A 216 9.39 8.92 -12.60
N VAL A 217 9.62 7.61 -12.81
CA VAL A 217 9.40 6.97 -14.12
C VAL A 217 7.93 7.07 -14.59
N PRO A 218 6.90 6.77 -13.79
CA PRO A 218 5.53 6.96 -14.24
C PRO A 218 5.21 8.42 -14.58
N ALA A 219 5.73 9.39 -13.82
CA ALA A 219 5.51 10.80 -14.10
C ALA A 219 6.12 11.22 -15.44
N SER A 220 7.32 10.75 -15.77
CA SER A 220 7.96 11.03 -17.07
C SER A 220 7.21 10.40 -18.24
N LEU A 221 6.71 9.17 -18.09
CA LEU A 221 5.88 8.50 -19.12
C LEU A 221 4.54 9.21 -19.31
N MET A 222 3.91 9.68 -18.24
CA MET A 222 2.69 10.47 -18.30
C MET A 222 2.91 11.80 -19.02
N ALA A 223 4.02 12.50 -18.78
CA ALA A 223 4.39 13.71 -19.49
C ALA A 223 4.64 13.45 -20.99
N ALA A 224 5.31 12.33 -21.32
CA ALA A 224 5.53 11.91 -22.69
C ALA A 224 4.21 11.54 -23.39
N ALA A 225 3.26 10.88 -22.70
CA ALA A 225 1.92 10.60 -23.23
C ALA A 225 1.16 11.88 -23.57
N MET A 226 1.23 12.88 -22.68
CA MET A 226 0.61 14.19 -22.90
C MET A 226 1.20 14.90 -24.12
N LEU A 227 2.52 14.91 -24.26
CA LEU A 227 3.21 15.49 -25.40
C LEU A 227 2.84 14.78 -26.71
N ALA A 228 2.83 13.45 -26.73
CA ALA A 228 2.43 12.66 -27.88
C ALA A 228 0.98 12.95 -28.30
N GLY A 229 0.06 13.08 -27.32
CA GLY A 229 -1.34 13.48 -27.56
C GLY A 229 -1.45 14.86 -28.18
N ALA A 230 -0.72 15.85 -27.66
CA ALA A 230 -0.68 17.21 -28.19
C ALA A 230 -0.12 17.27 -29.62
N LEU A 231 0.80 16.36 -29.99
CA LEU A 231 1.34 16.21 -31.35
C LEU A 231 0.40 15.42 -32.30
N GLY A 232 -0.74 14.94 -31.80
CA GLY A 232 -1.70 14.13 -32.58
C GLY A 232 -1.31 12.67 -32.77
N TRP A 233 -0.30 12.18 -32.04
CA TRP A 233 0.13 10.78 -32.10
C TRP A 233 -0.75 9.92 -31.16
N ILE A 234 -2.01 9.72 -31.57
CA ILE A 234 -3.05 9.10 -30.73
C ILE A 234 -2.60 7.74 -30.20
N ALA A 235 -2.19 6.81 -31.08
CA ALA A 235 -1.78 5.47 -30.64
C ALA A 235 -0.59 5.52 -29.65
N ALA A 236 0.42 6.35 -29.92
CA ALA A 236 1.58 6.50 -29.05
C ALA A 236 1.19 7.09 -27.67
N SER A 237 0.28 8.06 -27.64
CA SER A 237 -0.16 8.68 -26.38
C SER A 237 -0.86 7.69 -25.46
N PHE A 238 -1.78 6.87 -25.95
CA PHE A 238 -2.45 5.83 -25.17
C PHE A 238 -1.52 4.67 -24.81
N ALA A 239 -0.59 4.29 -25.70
CA ALA A 239 0.44 3.29 -25.37
C ALA A 239 1.34 3.74 -24.22
N LEU A 240 1.82 4.98 -24.23
CA LEU A 240 2.63 5.54 -23.14
C LEU A 240 1.83 5.68 -21.83
N PHE A 241 0.55 6.02 -21.91
CA PHE A 241 -0.34 6.07 -20.75
C PHE A 241 -0.46 4.69 -20.09
N LEU A 242 -0.70 3.63 -20.86
CA LEU A 242 -0.79 2.27 -20.36
C LEU A 242 0.56 1.76 -19.83
N LEU A 243 1.65 2.08 -20.54
CA LEU A 243 3.00 1.72 -20.11
C LEU A 243 3.36 2.34 -18.75
N ALA A 244 2.92 3.57 -18.48
CA ALA A 244 3.12 4.22 -17.18
C ALA A 244 2.50 3.46 -16.01
N GLY A 245 1.50 2.61 -16.25
CA GLY A 245 0.86 1.76 -15.25
C GLY A 245 1.83 0.76 -14.59
N PHE A 246 2.78 0.20 -15.33
CA PHE A 246 3.73 -0.79 -14.80
C PHE A 246 4.68 -0.21 -13.74
N PRO A 247 5.47 0.83 -14.03
CA PRO A 247 6.33 1.43 -13.01
C PRO A 247 5.52 2.07 -11.89
N GLN A 248 4.31 2.57 -12.12
CA GLN A 248 3.44 3.08 -11.08
C GLN A 248 2.99 1.97 -10.12
N ALA A 249 2.61 0.81 -10.62
CA ALA A 249 2.25 -0.34 -9.78
C ALA A 249 3.47 -0.86 -9.00
N ALA A 250 4.64 -0.96 -9.66
CA ALA A 250 5.88 -1.33 -9.01
C ALA A 250 6.26 -0.35 -7.89
N ALA A 251 6.19 0.96 -8.16
CA ALA A 251 6.47 1.98 -7.16
C ALA A 251 5.49 1.94 -5.98
N ARG A 252 4.20 1.65 -6.21
CA ARG A 252 3.20 1.46 -5.14
C ARG A 252 3.57 0.28 -4.24
N VAL A 253 3.89 -0.87 -4.83
CA VAL A 253 4.29 -2.05 -4.07
C VAL A 253 5.53 -1.75 -3.21
N LEU A 254 6.56 -1.11 -3.80
CA LEU A 254 7.77 -0.73 -3.08
C LEU A 254 7.51 0.31 -1.98
N ALA A 255 6.68 1.32 -2.24
CA ALA A 255 6.33 2.35 -1.26
C ALA A 255 5.53 1.75 -0.09
N ASP A 256 4.61 0.84 -0.38
CA ASP A 256 3.84 0.12 0.63
C ASP A 256 4.73 -0.79 1.48
N MET A 257 5.68 -1.50 0.83
CA MET A 257 6.66 -2.34 1.53
C MET A 257 7.63 -1.49 2.37
N ALA A 258 7.97 -0.29 1.89
CA ALA A 258 8.79 0.66 2.63
C ALA A 258 8.01 1.41 3.72
N ALA A 259 6.70 1.27 3.77
CA ALA A 259 5.77 2.06 4.59
C ALA A 259 5.99 3.59 4.44
N ARG A 260 6.48 4.01 3.27
CA ARG A 260 6.74 5.42 2.94
C ARG A 260 5.55 6.02 2.20
N PRO A 261 4.90 7.07 2.72
CA PRO A 261 3.93 7.84 1.98
C PRO A 261 4.66 8.70 0.93
N ASP A 262 4.75 8.21 -0.31
CA ASP A 262 5.35 8.99 -1.40
C ASP A 262 4.30 9.95 -2.00
N ARG A 263 4.58 11.27 -1.89
CA ARG A 263 3.73 12.33 -2.45
C ARG A 263 3.65 12.25 -3.97
N VAL A 264 4.77 11.94 -4.65
CA VAL A 264 4.83 11.83 -6.11
C VAL A 264 3.94 10.70 -6.59
N LEU A 265 3.99 9.56 -5.90
CA LEU A 265 3.21 8.39 -6.24
C LEU A 265 1.69 8.60 -6.05
N ARG A 266 1.29 9.30 -4.99
CA ARG A 266 -0.12 9.71 -4.80
C ARG A 266 -0.55 10.67 -5.89
N TRP A 267 0.25 11.68 -6.18
CA TRP A 267 -0.04 12.66 -7.23
C TRP A 267 -0.17 12.00 -8.61
N THR A 268 0.73 11.10 -8.99
CA THR A 268 0.64 10.36 -10.27
C THR A 268 -0.59 9.46 -10.33
N ALA A 269 -1.00 8.87 -9.20
CA ALA A 269 -2.23 8.07 -9.12
C ALA A 269 -3.48 8.92 -9.33
N GLU A 270 -3.55 10.09 -8.68
CA GLU A 270 -4.67 11.03 -8.81
C GLU A 270 -4.70 11.70 -10.20
N ALA A 271 -3.54 11.96 -10.79
CA ALA A 271 -3.41 12.56 -12.12
C ALA A 271 -3.80 11.61 -13.27
N ARG A 272 -3.96 10.31 -13.01
CA ARG A 272 -4.22 9.32 -14.07
C ARG A 272 -5.55 9.57 -14.80
N LEU A 273 -6.63 9.82 -14.06
CA LEU A 273 -7.93 10.12 -14.66
C LEU A 273 -7.92 11.48 -15.41
N PRO A 274 -7.47 12.60 -14.83
CA PRO A 274 -7.33 13.86 -15.56
C PRO A 274 -6.46 13.74 -16.84
N LEU A 275 -5.39 12.96 -16.77
CA LEU A 275 -4.54 12.70 -17.93
C LEU A 275 -5.30 11.97 -19.04
N LEU A 276 -6.03 10.90 -18.70
CA LEU A 276 -6.85 10.19 -19.68
C LEU A 276 -7.85 11.13 -20.35
N LEU A 277 -8.52 11.99 -19.56
CA LEU A 277 -9.47 12.98 -20.10
C LEU A 277 -8.80 13.94 -21.08
N ALA A 278 -7.59 14.41 -20.78
CA ALA A 278 -6.82 15.26 -21.69
C ALA A 278 -6.42 14.50 -22.96
N LEU A 279 -5.99 13.23 -22.86
CA LEU A 279 -5.66 12.39 -24.02
C LEU A 279 -6.87 12.13 -24.90
N LEU A 280 -8.03 11.86 -24.32
CA LEU A 280 -9.29 11.74 -25.06
C LEU A 280 -9.64 13.03 -25.80
N ALA A 281 -9.50 14.19 -25.12
CA ALA A 281 -9.75 15.50 -25.75
C ALA A 281 -8.77 15.78 -26.91
N PHE A 282 -7.48 15.48 -26.74
CA PHE A 282 -6.50 15.58 -27.83
C PHE A 282 -6.81 14.63 -28.99
N ALA A 283 -7.22 13.40 -28.71
CA ALA A 283 -7.63 12.45 -29.76
C ALA A 283 -8.86 12.98 -30.52
N GLY A 284 -9.88 13.44 -29.79
CA GLY A 284 -11.06 14.03 -30.40
C GLY A 284 -10.76 15.29 -31.25
N TRP A 285 -9.82 16.10 -30.76
CA TRP A 285 -9.35 17.28 -31.48
C TRP A 285 -8.55 16.92 -32.75
N ALA A 286 -7.59 16.00 -32.63
CA ALA A 286 -6.75 15.56 -33.75
C ALA A 286 -7.56 14.88 -34.85
N LEU A 287 -8.71 14.30 -34.53
CA LEU A 287 -9.63 13.64 -35.47
C LEU A 287 -10.67 14.62 -36.06
N ASN A 288 -10.62 15.89 -35.70
CA ASN A 288 -11.48 16.93 -36.27
C ASN A 288 -11.02 17.27 -37.68
N VAL A 289 -11.40 16.46 -38.66
CA VAL A 289 -11.07 16.61 -40.07
C VAL A 289 -12.33 16.99 -40.87
N PRO A 290 -12.18 17.64 -42.06
CA PRO A 290 -13.30 17.90 -42.94
C PRO A 290 -14.12 16.62 -43.21
N GLY A 291 -15.40 16.66 -42.86
CA GLY A 291 -16.35 15.55 -43.01
C GLY A 291 -16.81 14.91 -41.70
N LEU A 292 -16.02 14.90 -40.64
CA LEU A 292 -16.40 14.37 -39.30
C LEU A 292 -16.83 15.51 -38.34
N GLY A 293 -16.41 16.75 -38.60
CA GLY A 293 -16.70 17.91 -37.75
C GLY A 293 -16.26 17.70 -36.30
N TRP A 294 -17.04 18.21 -35.36
CA TRP A 294 -16.80 18.12 -33.91
C TRP A 294 -17.20 16.75 -33.28
N GLY A 295 -17.73 15.82 -34.10
CA GLY A 295 -18.21 14.51 -33.62
C GLY A 295 -17.22 13.76 -32.74
N PRO A 296 -15.95 13.55 -33.15
CA PRO A 296 -14.95 12.86 -32.35
C PRO A 296 -14.66 13.52 -31.00
N LEU A 297 -14.64 14.86 -30.95
CA LEU A 297 -14.44 15.60 -29.69
C LEU A 297 -15.64 15.44 -28.75
N VAL A 298 -16.87 15.47 -29.30
CA VAL A 298 -18.08 15.23 -28.51
C VAL A 298 -18.06 13.81 -27.91
N LEU A 299 -17.69 12.79 -28.68
CA LEU A 299 -17.54 11.41 -28.19
C LEU A 299 -16.48 11.35 -27.06
N ALA A 300 -15.33 11.96 -27.25
CA ALA A 300 -14.27 11.99 -26.25
C ALA A 300 -14.74 12.62 -24.92
N LEU A 301 -15.44 13.75 -24.99
CA LEU A 301 -16.01 14.43 -23.82
C LEU A 301 -17.07 13.57 -23.13
N TRP A 302 -17.95 12.91 -23.88
CA TRP A 302 -18.96 12.01 -23.33
C TRP A 302 -18.36 10.80 -22.62
N ALA A 303 -17.33 10.18 -23.20
CA ALA A 303 -16.60 9.10 -22.54
C ALA A 303 -16.00 9.56 -21.19
N GLY A 304 -15.40 10.76 -21.20
CA GLY A 304 -14.82 11.36 -19.99
C GLY A 304 -15.86 11.66 -18.92
N ILE A 305 -16.99 12.28 -19.29
CA ILE A 305 -18.08 12.60 -18.35
C ILE A 305 -18.67 11.31 -17.77
N ALA A 306 -18.91 10.29 -18.60
CA ALA A 306 -19.45 9.01 -18.14
C ALA A 306 -18.51 8.35 -17.12
N LEU A 307 -17.18 8.37 -17.34
CA LEU A 307 -16.21 7.88 -16.37
C LEU A 307 -16.21 8.67 -15.05
N MET A 308 -16.31 10.00 -15.12
CA MET A 308 -16.34 10.85 -13.93
C MET A 308 -17.58 10.63 -13.07
N LEU A 309 -18.71 10.35 -13.71
CA LEU A 309 -20.01 10.14 -13.03
C LEU A 309 -20.19 8.72 -12.51
N GLN A 310 -19.24 7.80 -12.75
CA GLN A 310 -19.33 6.44 -12.22
C GLN A 310 -19.32 6.42 -10.69
N PRO A 311 -20.27 5.69 -10.04
CA PRO A 311 -20.25 5.48 -8.61
C PRO A 311 -18.97 4.74 -8.18
N ARG A 312 -18.39 5.17 -7.07
CA ARG A 312 -17.25 4.46 -6.45
C ARG A 312 -17.77 3.23 -5.72
N SER A 313 -17.68 2.06 -6.33
CA SER A 313 -18.04 0.78 -5.69
C SER A 313 -16.77 0.05 -5.23
N PRO A 314 -16.78 -0.55 -4.02
CA PRO A 314 -15.65 -1.36 -3.54
C PRO A 314 -15.50 -2.68 -4.32
N ALA A 315 -16.59 -3.24 -4.86
CA ALA A 315 -16.59 -4.45 -5.68
C ALA A 315 -16.74 -4.07 -7.15
N ARG A 316 -15.63 -3.97 -7.88
CA ARG A 316 -15.68 -3.76 -9.33
C ARG A 316 -15.54 -5.10 -10.05
N GLU A 317 -16.54 -5.43 -10.86
CA GLU A 317 -16.42 -6.54 -11.82
C GLU A 317 -15.40 -6.18 -12.90
N ALA A 318 -14.70 -7.20 -13.42
CA ALA A 318 -13.56 -7.03 -14.34
C ALA A 318 -13.90 -6.28 -15.65
N TRP A 319 -15.17 -6.27 -16.07
CA TRP A 319 -15.62 -5.63 -17.30
C TRP A 319 -16.08 -4.19 -17.13
N ILE A 320 -16.17 -3.67 -15.91
CA ILE A 320 -16.56 -2.28 -15.68
C ILE A 320 -15.50 -1.34 -16.22
N ALA A 321 -15.92 -0.36 -17.02
CA ALA A 321 -15.03 0.59 -17.64
C ALA A 321 -14.19 1.35 -16.59
N ASP A 322 -12.88 1.31 -16.76
CA ASP A 322 -11.92 2.11 -16.01
C ASP A 322 -11.01 2.89 -16.96
N ALA A 323 -10.15 3.72 -16.42
CA ALA A 323 -9.25 4.54 -17.22
C ALA A 323 -8.33 3.72 -18.13
N ASP A 324 -7.88 2.56 -17.65
CA ASP A 324 -6.96 1.71 -18.39
C ASP A 324 -7.67 0.95 -19.51
N LEU A 325 -8.86 0.43 -19.23
CA LEU A 325 -9.63 -0.34 -20.21
C LEU A 325 -10.09 0.56 -21.37
N ILE A 326 -10.55 1.77 -21.08
CA ILE A 326 -10.86 2.77 -22.12
C ILE A 326 -9.60 3.13 -22.95
N ALA A 327 -8.46 3.30 -22.30
CA ALA A 327 -7.21 3.55 -23.00
C ALA A 327 -6.82 2.39 -23.94
N VAL A 328 -7.03 1.13 -23.51
CA VAL A 328 -6.81 -0.07 -24.33
C VAL A 328 -7.72 -0.05 -25.56
N GLU A 329 -9.02 0.21 -25.40
CA GLU A 329 -9.98 0.24 -26.49
C GLU A 329 -9.61 1.26 -27.56
N VAL A 330 -9.29 2.50 -27.13
CA VAL A 330 -8.87 3.54 -28.05
C VAL A 330 -7.54 3.21 -28.72
N LEU A 331 -6.58 2.63 -27.98
CA LEU A 331 -5.30 2.20 -28.54
C LEU A 331 -5.49 1.13 -29.59
N MET A 332 -6.23 0.07 -29.30
CA MET A 332 -6.43 -1.06 -30.22
C MET A 332 -7.10 -0.60 -31.52
N CYS A 333 -8.14 0.22 -31.42
CA CYS A 333 -8.79 0.79 -32.60
C CYS A 333 -7.88 1.74 -33.39
N SER A 334 -7.04 2.52 -32.69
CA SER A 334 -6.06 3.40 -33.33
C SER A 334 -4.98 2.64 -34.10
N LEU A 335 -4.53 1.50 -33.60
CA LEU A 335 -3.56 0.63 -34.27
C LEU A 335 -4.13 0.00 -35.57
N ILE A 336 -5.44 -0.23 -35.61
CA ILE A 336 -6.16 -0.73 -36.81
C ILE A 336 -6.49 0.43 -37.77
N GLY A 337 -6.14 1.68 -37.42
CA GLY A 337 -6.44 2.85 -38.24
C GLY A 337 -7.87 3.38 -38.09
N GLN A 338 -8.60 2.94 -37.07
CA GLN A 338 -9.99 3.33 -36.79
C GLN A 338 -10.16 4.03 -35.41
N PRO A 339 -9.46 5.13 -35.14
CA PRO A 339 -9.49 5.75 -33.81
C PRO A 339 -10.88 6.30 -33.41
N VAL A 340 -11.71 6.71 -34.36
CA VAL A 340 -13.08 7.15 -34.12
C VAL A 340 -13.95 6.02 -33.58
N LEU A 341 -13.78 4.80 -34.13
CA LEU A 341 -14.44 3.60 -33.62
C LEU A 341 -14.05 3.35 -32.17
N GLY A 342 -12.77 3.56 -31.81
CA GLY A 342 -12.30 3.44 -30.42
C GLY A 342 -13.01 4.42 -29.47
N LEU A 343 -13.21 5.65 -29.89
CA LEU A 343 -13.99 6.63 -29.09
C LEU A 343 -15.46 6.22 -28.94
N MET A 344 -16.07 5.67 -30.00
CA MET A 344 -17.47 5.19 -29.94
C MET A 344 -17.61 4.01 -28.97
N ILE A 345 -16.69 3.04 -29.02
CA ILE A 345 -16.66 1.90 -28.09
C ILE A 345 -16.46 2.40 -26.65
N ALA A 346 -15.52 3.31 -26.42
CA ALA A 346 -15.24 3.89 -25.12
C ALA A 346 -16.48 4.57 -24.49
N VAL A 347 -17.24 5.34 -25.27
CA VAL A 347 -18.50 5.94 -24.82
C VAL A 347 -19.53 4.86 -24.46
N GLY A 348 -19.77 3.92 -25.38
CA GLY A 348 -20.73 2.85 -25.18
C GLY A 348 -20.42 2.03 -23.92
N HIS A 349 -19.16 1.67 -23.74
CA HIS A 349 -18.68 0.90 -22.59
C HIS A 349 -18.81 1.71 -21.27
N ALA A 350 -18.41 2.97 -21.25
CA ALA A 350 -18.52 3.82 -20.08
C ALA A 350 -19.98 4.02 -19.64
N VAL A 351 -20.90 4.23 -20.60
CA VAL A 351 -22.34 4.41 -20.34
C VAL A 351 -22.97 3.09 -19.84
N LEU A 352 -22.66 1.96 -20.47
CA LEU A 352 -23.15 0.64 -20.03
C LEU A 352 -22.68 0.31 -18.61
N SER A 353 -21.42 0.58 -18.32
CA SER A 353 -20.86 0.38 -16.97
C SER A 353 -21.54 1.26 -15.93
N GLN A 354 -21.83 2.52 -16.25
CA GLN A 354 -22.54 3.44 -15.37
C GLN A 354 -23.97 2.92 -15.09
N PHE A 355 -24.69 2.53 -16.13
CA PHE A 355 -26.05 1.98 -15.99
C PHE A 355 -26.09 0.74 -15.10
N TRP A 356 -25.16 -0.17 -15.27
CA TRP A 356 -25.03 -1.39 -14.45
C TRP A 356 -24.78 -1.06 -12.97
N LEU A 357 -23.83 -0.16 -12.70
CA LEU A 357 -23.47 0.25 -11.33
C LEU A 357 -24.67 0.91 -10.60
N VAL A 358 -25.43 1.76 -11.29
CA VAL A 358 -26.62 2.40 -10.72
C VAL A 358 -27.67 1.34 -10.37
N ARG A 359 -27.88 0.32 -11.24
CA ARG A 359 -28.84 -0.75 -11.00
C ARG A 359 -28.49 -1.65 -9.82
N GLN A 360 -27.19 -1.80 -9.48
CA GLN A 360 -26.78 -2.58 -8.31
C GLN A 360 -26.99 -1.83 -6.97
N GLN A 361 -27.17 -0.52 -7.02
CA GLN A 361 -27.39 0.32 -5.82
C GLN A 361 -28.87 0.55 -5.52
N SER A 362 -29.75 0.28 -6.47
CA SER A 362 -31.22 0.32 -6.34
C SER A 362 -31.77 -1.05 -5.91
#